data_5ef93a95a3a24b19e36201464ba3a82d
#
_entry.id   5ef93a95a3a24b19e36201464ba3a82d
#
_cell.length_a   1.000
_cell.length_b   1.000
_cell.length_c   1.000
_cell.angle_alpha   90.00
_cell.angle_beta   90.00
_cell.angle_gamma   90.00
#
_symmetry.space_group_name_H-M   'P 1'
#
loop_
_entity.id
_entity.type
_entity.pdbx_description
1 polymer ?
#
loop_
_entity_poly.entity_id
_entity_poly.type
_entity_poly.pdbx_seq_one_letter_code
_entity_poly.pdbx_strand_id
1 'polypeptide(L)'
;MIKSLPQSASAVIIGGGVAGCSVAYHLAKYGWKDVVLVERDQLTSGTTWHAAGLVSQLGPTAAVTKIRKYTTDLYKELEKKLGFSAGLKLNGALSIAT
;
A
#
# COMPACT_ATOMS: atom_id res chain seq x y z
N MET A 1 0.50 14.58 19.27
CA MET A 1 1.30 15.79 19.44
C MET A 1 2.07 16.07 18.16
N ILE A 2 1.91 17.26 17.61
CA ILE A 2 2.65 17.66 16.42
C ILE A 2 4.03 18.11 16.87
N LYS A 3 5.05 17.33 16.53
CA LYS A 3 6.43 17.82 16.57
C LYS A 3 6.58 18.86 15.47
N SER A 4 7.52 19.80 15.63
CA SER A 4 7.81 20.79 14.60
C SER A 4 8.04 20.08 13.26
N LEU A 5 7.38 20.55 12.20
CA LEU A 5 7.59 20.05 10.86
C LEU A 5 9.02 20.35 10.40
N PRO A 6 9.66 19.44 9.67
CA PRO A 6 10.96 19.71 9.08
C PRO A 6 10.84 20.89 8.09
N GLN A 7 11.88 21.70 8.00
CA GLN A 7 11.91 22.84 7.07
C GLN A 7 12.07 22.41 5.60
N SER A 8 12.59 21.20 5.37
CA SER A 8 12.78 20.63 4.05
C SER A 8 12.60 19.12 4.10
N ALA A 9 12.26 18.54 2.96
CA ALA A 9 12.15 17.10 2.79
C ALA A 9 12.56 16.70 1.38
N SER A 10 13.11 15.50 1.22
CA SER A 10 13.40 14.94 -0.10
C SER A 10 12.15 14.57 -0.88
N ALA A 11 11.11 14.19 -0.18
CA ALA A 11 9.79 13.93 -0.73
C ALA A 11 8.71 14.21 0.31
N VAL A 12 7.60 14.76 -0.15
CA VAL A 12 6.40 14.96 0.68
C VAL A 12 5.25 14.19 0.05
N ILE A 13 4.63 13.31 0.82
CA ILE A 13 3.50 12.50 0.41
C ILE A 13 2.25 13.08 1.07
N ILE A 14 1.28 13.48 0.29
CA ILE A 14 0.03 14.04 0.78
C ILE A 14 -1.04 12.95 0.73
N GLY A 15 -1.49 12.54 1.90
CA GLY A 15 -2.50 11.51 2.09
C GLY A 15 -1.91 10.18 2.58
N GLY A 16 -2.45 9.70 3.69
CA GLY A 16 -2.06 8.46 4.37
C GLY A 16 -2.99 7.28 4.10
N GLY A 17 -3.54 7.18 2.91
CA GLY A 17 -4.24 5.99 2.44
C GLY A 17 -3.28 4.90 1.97
N VAL A 18 -3.81 3.81 1.39
CA VAL A 18 -2.98 2.69 0.90
C VAL A 18 -1.93 3.14 -0.11
N ALA A 19 -2.29 4.06 -1.01
CA ALA A 19 -1.36 4.56 -2.02
C ALA A 19 -0.21 5.36 -1.38
N GLY A 20 -0.51 6.33 -0.51
CA GLY A 20 0.50 7.13 0.17
C GLY A 20 1.39 6.29 1.08
N CYS A 21 0.82 5.38 1.83
CA CYS A 21 1.58 4.45 2.66
C CYS A 21 2.50 3.54 1.82
N SER A 22 2.01 3.06 0.67
CA SER A 22 2.81 2.25 -0.25
C SER A 22 3.99 3.04 -0.83
N VAL A 23 3.76 4.29 -1.24
CA VAL A 23 4.84 5.17 -1.73
C VAL A 23 5.88 5.39 -0.64
N ALA A 24 5.46 5.74 0.59
CA ALA A 24 6.37 5.93 1.72
C ALA A 24 7.21 4.68 2.00
N TYR A 25 6.57 3.51 2.03
CA TYR A 25 7.24 2.23 2.23
C TYR A 25 8.30 1.96 1.16
N HIS A 26 7.95 2.14 -0.11
CA HIS A 26 8.87 1.85 -1.21
C HIS A 26 10.01 2.87 -1.31
N LEU A 27 9.76 4.14 -1.05
CA LEU A 27 10.83 5.14 -0.98
C LEU A 27 11.83 4.78 0.13
N ALA A 28 11.34 4.42 1.32
CA ALA A 28 12.20 3.97 2.40
C ALA A 28 12.98 2.69 2.02
N LYS A 29 12.33 1.74 1.36
CA LYS A 29 12.95 0.51 0.87
C LYS A 29 14.07 0.79 -0.15
N TYR A 30 13.93 1.83 -0.95
CA TYR A 30 14.95 2.28 -1.91
C TYR A 30 16.02 3.19 -1.28
N GLY A 31 16.00 3.38 0.01
CA GLY A 31 17.01 4.13 0.73
C GLY A 31 16.80 5.65 0.76
N TRP A 32 15.63 6.13 0.36
CA TRP A 32 15.30 7.54 0.49
C TRP A 32 15.20 7.93 1.97
N LYS A 33 15.84 9.05 2.31
CA LYS A 33 15.78 9.66 3.64
C LYS A 33 14.96 10.94 3.55
N ASP A 34 14.57 11.46 4.69
CA ASP A 34 13.83 12.73 4.81
C ASP A 34 12.54 12.73 3.99
N VAL A 35 11.80 11.62 4.04
CA VAL A 35 10.47 11.49 3.46
C VAL A 35 9.43 11.84 4.52
N VAL A 36 8.51 12.73 4.17
CA VAL A 36 7.43 13.18 5.05
C VAL A 36 6.09 12.76 4.46
N LEU A 37 5.28 12.08 5.25
CA LEU A 37 3.88 11.80 4.92
C LEU A 37 2.99 12.65 5.78
N VAL A 38 2.08 13.40 5.16
CA VAL A 38 1.08 14.21 5.85
C VAL A 38 -0.32 13.65 5.63
N GLU A 39 -1.04 13.47 6.74
CA GLU A 39 -2.42 12.99 6.75
C GLU A 39 -3.24 13.92 7.63
N ARG A 40 -4.40 14.36 7.15
CA ARG A 40 -5.27 15.28 7.88
C ARG A 40 -6.03 14.64 9.04
N ASP A 41 -6.12 13.33 9.08
CA ASP A 41 -6.85 12.58 10.09
C ASP A 41 -6.03 11.35 10.52
N GLN A 42 -6.57 10.17 10.44
CA GLN A 42 -5.85 8.92 10.74
C GLN A 42 -5.42 8.22 9.45
N LEU A 43 -4.33 7.44 9.52
CA LEU A 43 -3.92 6.62 8.40
C LEU A 43 -5.08 5.70 7.98
N THR A 44 -5.32 5.60 6.69
CA THR A 44 -6.34 4.75 6.06
C THR A 44 -7.80 5.12 6.36
N SER A 45 -8.08 6.24 7.03
CA SER A 45 -9.44 6.64 7.42
C SER A 45 -10.33 7.12 6.26
N GLY A 46 -9.73 7.44 5.10
CA GLY A 46 -10.45 7.91 3.93
C GLY A 46 -10.95 6.79 3.02
N THR A 47 -10.70 6.91 1.73
CA THR A 47 -11.14 5.96 0.69
C THR A 47 -10.66 4.54 0.94
N THR A 48 -9.48 4.35 1.51
CA THR A 48 -8.93 3.03 1.83
C THR A 48 -9.83 2.24 2.78
N TRP A 49 -10.38 2.89 3.80
CA TRP A 49 -11.33 2.27 4.72
C TRP A 49 -12.61 1.80 4.03
N HIS A 50 -13.03 2.49 2.97
CA HIS A 50 -14.27 2.20 2.23
C HIS A 50 -14.08 1.19 1.09
N ALA A 51 -12.86 0.70 0.87
CA ALA A 51 -12.58 -0.27 -0.19
C ALA A 51 -13.19 -1.64 0.12
N ALA A 52 -13.62 -2.33 -0.93
CA ALA A 52 -14.22 -3.67 -0.80
C ALA A 52 -13.23 -4.75 -0.34
N GLY A 53 -11.93 -4.47 -0.39
CA GLY A 53 -10.90 -5.42 0.06
C GLY A 53 -10.65 -6.57 -0.90
N LEU A 54 -11.07 -6.45 -2.16
CA LEU A 54 -10.83 -7.48 -3.16
C LEU A 54 -9.42 -7.33 -3.75
N VAL A 55 -8.56 -8.29 -3.47
CA VAL A 55 -7.18 -8.34 -3.97
C VAL A 55 -7.04 -9.47 -4.96
N SER A 56 -7.10 -9.16 -6.25
CA SER A 56 -6.99 -10.13 -7.33
C SER A 56 -5.62 -10.04 -8.02
N GLN A 57 -5.13 -11.14 -8.59
CA GLN A 57 -3.87 -11.16 -9.36
C GLN A 57 -4.11 -10.93 -10.85
N LEU A 58 -5.04 -11.66 -11.45
CA LEU A 58 -5.32 -11.53 -12.87
C LEU A 58 -5.94 -10.16 -13.18
N GLY A 59 -5.37 -9.47 -14.13
CA GLY A 59 -5.83 -8.18 -14.63
C GLY A 59 -6.10 -8.20 -16.12
N PRO A 60 -6.66 -7.12 -16.66
CA PRO A 60 -7.01 -7.03 -18.09
C PRO A 60 -5.78 -7.01 -19.01
N THR A 61 -4.62 -6.70 -18.49
CA THR A 61 -3.35 -6.69 -19.25
C THR A 61 -2.24 -7.38 -18.48
N ALA A 62 -1.18 -7.78 -19.18
CA ALA A 62 0.00 -8.37 -18.56
C ALA A 62 0.66 -7.40 -17.57
N ALA A 63 0.70 -6.12 -17.87
CA ALA A 63 1.27 -5.10 -16.97
C ALA A 63 0.49 -5.00 -15.66
N VAL A 64 -0.84 -4.93 -15.73
CA VAL A 64 -1.70 -4.88 -14.54
C VAL A 64 -1.59 -6.17 -13.74
N THR A 65 -1.52 -7.32 -14.39
CA THR A 65 -1.33 -8.61 -13.72
C THR A 65 0.00 -8.65 -12.95
N LYS A 66 1.08 -8.13 -13.54
CA LYS A 66 2.38 -8.04 -12.84
C LYS A 66 2.32 -7.19 -11.58
N ILE A 67 1.67 -6.02 -11.66
CA ILE A 67 1.51 -5.12 -10.50
C ILE A 67 0.68 -5.79 -9.41
N ARG A 68 -0.42 -6.42 -9.78
CA ARG A 68 -1.29 -7.13 -8.83
C ARG A 68 -0.59 -8.31 -8.17
N LYS A 69 0.19 -9.07 -8.96
CA LYS A 69 1.00 -10.16 -8.40
C LYS A 69 2.03 -9.65 -7.40
N TYR A 70 2.74 -8.58 -7.75
CA TYR A 70 3.68 -7.94 -6.83
C TYR A 70 3.00 -7.53 -5.51
N THR A 71 1.81 -6.94 -5.60
CA THR A 71 1.03 -6.55 -4.42
C THR A 71 0.71 -7.75 -3.52
N THR A 72 0.25 -8.85 -4.10
CA THR A 72 -0.06 -10.07 -3.34
C THR A 72 1.19 -10.66 -2.68
N ASP A 73 2.30 -10.70 -3.40
CA ASP A 73 3.57 -11.19 -2.87
C ASP A 73 4.09 -10.29 -1.75
N LEU A 74 3.93 -8.96 -1.89
CA LEU A 74 4.30 -8.00 -0.85
C LEU A 74 3.47 -8.18 0.43
N TYR A 75 2.17 -8.43 0.35
CA TYR A 75 1.36 -8.71 1.53
C TYR A 75 1.86 -9.94 2.29
N LYS A 76 2.22 -11.00 1.57
CA LYS A 76 2.80 -12.21 2.19
C LYS A 76 4.15 -11.91 2.86
N GLU A 77 5.00 -11.14 2.18
CA GLU A 77 6.30 -10.74 2.71
C GLU A 77 6.16 -9.90 3.98
N LEU A 78 5.26 -8.93 3.98
CA LEU A 78 5.00 -8.06 5.14
C LEU A 78 4.46 -8.86 6.32
N GLU A 79 3.57 -9.82 6.08
CA GLU A 79 3.07 -10.70 7.13
C GLU A 79 4.20 -11.48 7.80
N LYS A 80 5.13 -12.03 7.04
CA LYS A 80 6.30 -12.72 7.58
C LYS A 80 7.21 -11.79 8.39
N LYS A 81 7.46 -10.57 7.90
CA LYS A 81 8.37 -9.62 8.55
C LYS A 81 7.78 -9.03 9.83
N LEU A 82 6.50 -8.73 9.83
CA LEU A 82 5.84 -8.01 10.93
C LEU A 82 5.23 -8.94 11.97
N GLY A 83 5.07 -10.22 11.65
CA GLY A 83 4.49 -11.22 12.55
C GLY A 83 2.99 -11.10 12.77
N PHE A 84 2.28 -10.31 11.96
CA PHE A 84 0.83 -10.22 11.97
C PHE A 84 0.27 -10.10 10.54
N SER A 85 -0.96 -10.57 10.35
CA SER A 85 -1.62 -10.58 9.05
C SER A 85 -2.23 -9.22 8.73
N ALA A 86 -2.10 -8.80 7.47
CA ALA A 86 -2.86 -7.68 6.92
C ALA A 86 -4.30 -8.07 6.57
N GLY A 87 -4.71 -9.30 6.85
CA GLY A 87 -6.04 -9.84 6.56
C GLY A 87 -6.18 -10.45 5.17
N LEU A 88 -5.07 -10.63 4.44
CA LEU A 88 -5.11 -11.30 3.13
C LEU A 88 -5.47 -12.77 3.29
N LYS A 89 -6.55 -13.19 2.61
CA LYS A 89 -6.99 -14.59 2.54
C LYS A 89 -6.92 -15.05 1.08
N LEU A 90 -6.14 -16.10 0.83
CA LEU A 90 -5.96 -16.67 -0.51
C LEU A 90 -7.03 -17.76 -0.73
N ASN A 91 -8.19 -17.35 -1.18
CA ASN A 91 -9.33 -18.25 -1.43
C ASN A 91 -9.65 -18.42 -2.92
N GLY A 92 -8.80 -17.92 -3.79
CA GLY A 92 -8.93 -18.05 -5.24
C GLY A 92 -9.97 -17.13 -5.87
N ALA A 93 -10.05 -17.19 -7.18
CA ALA A 93 -11.04 -16.47 -7.99
C ALA A 93 -11.41 -17.32 -9.21
N LEU A 94 -12.66 -17.21 -9.64
CA LEU A 94 -13.17 -17.88 -10.85
C LEU A 94 -13.66 -16.82 -11.83
N SER A 95 -13.13 -16.84 -13.04
CA SER A 95 -13.62 -16.02 -14.15
C SER A 95 -14.29 -16.92 -15.19
N ILE A 96 -15.50 -16.56 -15.57
CA ILE A 96 -16.26 -17.27 -16.59
C ILE A 96 -16.30 -16.39 -17.85
N ALA A 97 -15.83 -16.94 -18.96
CA ALA A 97 -15.95 -16.32 -20.28
C ALA A 97 -17.09 -16.97 -21.08
N THR A 98 -17.91 -16.15 -21.69
CA THR A 98 -18.99 -16.58 -22.60
C THR A 98 -18.62 -16.31 -24.04
#